data_3c6bcd2c61e83ae1fd8005a1468be346
#
_entry.id   3c6bcd2c61e83ae1fd8005a1468be346
#
_cell.length_a   1.000
_cell.length_b   1.000
_cell.length_c   1.000
_cell.angle_alpha   90.00
_cell.angle_beta   90.00
_cell.angle_gamma   90.00
#
_symmetry.space_group_name_H-M   'P 1'
#
loop_
_entity.id
_entity.type
_entity.pdbx_description
1 polymer ?
#
loop_
_entity_poly.entity_id
_entity_poly.type
_entity_poly.pdbx_seq_one_letter_code
_entity_poly.pdbx_strand_id
1 'polypeptide(L)'
;MNVIHKIGVILFLLCPYISLYGQEGKDTLMFRIVSYNVENLFDSRHDTLKNDYEFLPDATRHWNYSKYRKKLDNIARVIIATGGWTPPALVALCEVENDSVMRDLTRYSALREADYRYVMTQSPDKRGIDVALL
;
A
#
# COMPACT_ATOMS: atom_id res chain seq x y z
N MET A 1 4.44 15.96 -61.99
CA MET A 1 4.40 15.49 -60.58
C MET A 1 5.23 14.22 -60.54
N ASN A 2 6.42 14.30 -59.93
CA ASN A 2 7.45 13.27 -60.03
C ASN A 2 7.04 11.98 -59.29
N VAL A 3 7.44 10.83 -59.80
CA VAL A 3 7.21 9.49 -59.23
C VAL A 3 7.59 9.42 -57.72
N ILE A 4 8.66 10.12 -57.35
CA ILE A 4 9.15 10.22 -55.98
C ILE A 4 8.09 10.85 -55.02
N HIS A 5 7.34 11.87 -55.49
CA HIS A 5 6.26 12.49 -54.72
C HIS A 5 5.08 11.54 -54.49
N LYS A 6 4.76 10.72 -55.46
CA LYS A 6 3.68 9.71 -55.35
C LYS A 6 4.04 8.58 -54.39
N ILE A 7 5.31 8.15 -54.38
CA ILE A 7 5.79 7.10 -53.46
C ILE A 7 5.80 7.63 -52.02
N GLY A 8 6.24 8.88 -51.78
CA GLY A 8 6.24 9.51 -50.44
C GLY A 8 4.84 9.64 -49.86
N VAL A 9 3.83 10.01 -50.67
CA VAL A 9 2.43 10.13 -50.22
C VAL A 9 1.83 8.77 -49.89
N ILE A 10 2.16 7.71 -50.64
CA ILE A 10 1.69 6.34 -50.38
C ILE A 10 2.33 5.78 -49.09
N LEU A 11 3.62 6.05 -48.86
CA LEU A 11 4.28 5.65 -47.59
C LEU A 11 3.70 6.35 -46.39
N PHE A 12 3.34 7.64 -46.50
CA PHE A 12 2.73 8.41 -45.40
C PHE A 12 1.30 7.97 -45.10
N LEU A 13 0.54 7.49 -46.09
CA LEU A 13 -0.82 6.98 -45.90
C LEU A 13 -0.84 5.55 -45.33
N LEU A 14 0.24 4.77 -45.46
CA LEU A 14 0.35 3.43 -44.89
C LEU A 14 0.86 3.45 -43.41
N CYS A 15 1.52 4.52 -42.99
CA CYS A 15 2.06 4.65 -41.62
C CYS A 15 1.00 4.58 -40.49
N PRO A 16 -0.22 5.18 -40.61
CA PRO A 16 -1.22 5.09 -39.58
C PRO A 16 -1.85 3.70 -39.43
N TYR A 17 -1.75 2.83 -40.44
CA TYR A 17 -2.33 1.48 -40.32
C TYR A 17 -1.46 0.50 -39.54
N ILE A 18 -0.18 0.78 -39.34
CA ILE A 18 0.74 -0.09 -38.56
C ILE A 18 0.63 0.18 -37.08
N SER A 19 0.15 1.37 -36.66
CA SER A 19 0.03 1.76 -35.25
C SER A 19 -1.23 1.26 -34.55
N LEU A 20 -2.15 0.60 -35.22
CA LEU A 20 -3.43 0.16 -34.66
C LEU A 20 -3.45 -1.30 -34.18
N TYR A 21 -2.37 -2.04 -34.35
CA TYR A 21 -2.21 -3.29 -33.62
C TYR A 21 -1.66 -2.98 -32.23
N GLY A 22 -2.47 -2.35 -31.41
CA GLY A 22 -2.25 -2.34 -29.98
C GLY A 22 -2.12 -3.80 -29.55
N GLN A 23 -1.06 -4.11 -28.82
CA GLN A 23 -0.95 -5.39 -28.14
C GLN A 23 -2.27 -5.59 -27.36
N GLU A 24 -3.09 -6.56 -27.76
CA GLU A 24 -4.05 -7.15 -26.85
C GLU A 24 -3.23 -7.68 -25.67
N GLY A 25 -3.06 -6.82 -24.67
CA GLY A 25 -2.54 -7.25 -23.39
C GLY A 25 -3.49 -8.33 -22.92
N LYS A 26 -3.05 -9.58 -22.90
CA LYS A 26 -3.71 -10.60 -22.10
C LYS A 26 -3.92 -9.96 -20.75
N ASP A 27 -5.16 -9.77 -20.33
CA ASP A 27 -5.53 -9.41 -18.97
C ASP A 27 -5.04 -10.52 -18.04
N THR A 28 -3.76 -10.50 -17.75
CA THR A 28 -3.18 -11.32 -16.70
C THR A 28 -3.64 -10.70 -15.41
N LEU A 29 -4.66 -11.31 -14.79
CA LEU A 29 -5.05 -10.99 -13.41
C LEU A 29 -3.83 -11.21 -12.53
N MET A 30 -3.13 -10.13 -12.22
CA MET A 30 -1.96 -10.18 -11.36
C MET A 30 -2.43 -10.19 -9.91
N PHE A 31 -2.35 -11.35 -9.27
CA PHE A 31 -2.60 -11.50 -7.85
C PHE A 31 -1.31 -11.17 -7.08
N ARG A 32 -1.27 -10.01 -6.43
CA ARG A 32 -0.13 -9.58 -5.62
C ARG A 32 -0.35 -9.85 -4.15
N ILE A 33 0.66 -10.45 -3.54
CA ILE A 33 0.73 -10.65 -2.09
C ILE A 33 1.93 -9.83 -1.59
N VAL A 34 1.73 -9.08 -0.51
CA VAL A 34 2.78 -8.30 0.17
C VAL A 34 2.94 -8.82 1.59
N SER A 35 4.18 -9.01 2.03
CA SER A 35 4.54 -9.21 3.44
C SER A 35 5.38 -8.01 3.87
N TYR A 36 4.96 -7.30 4.92
CA TYR A 36 5.58 -6.07 5.36
C TYR A 36 5.68 -5.99 6.87
N ASN A 37 6.90 -5.94 7.40
CA ASN A 37 7.13 -5.57 8.79
C ASN A 37 7.06 -4.04 8.92
N VAL A 38 6.08 -3.55 9.67
CA VAL A 38 5.83 -2.11 9.84
C VAL A 38 6.63 -1.50 10.98
N GLU A 39 7.54 -2.26 11.60
CA GLU A 39 8.47 -1.78 12.63
C GLU A 39 7.76 -1.08 13.81
N ASN A 40 7.00 -1.84 14.59
CA ASN A 40 6.29 -1.36 15.78
C ASN A 40 5.29 -0.23 15.46
N LEU A 41 4.20 -0.57 14.79
CA LEU A 41 3.09 0.35 14.56
C LEU A 41 2.21 0.43 15.80
N PHE A 42 2.58 1.32 16.72
CA PHE A 42 1.84 1.65 17.94
C PHE A 42 1.06 2.96 17.75
N ASP A 43 -0.07 3.05 18.42
CA ASP A 43 -0.70 4.36 18.61
C ASP A 43 0.06 5.16 19.70
N SER A 44 -0.47 6.26 20.20
CA SER A 44 0.20 7.08 21.21
C SER A 44 -0.51 7.04 22.57
N ARG A 45 -1.28 5.98 22.81
CA ARG A 45 -2.04 5.76 24.03
C ARG A 45 -1.53 4.52 24.75
N HIS A 46 -1.50 4.57 26.07
CA HIS A 46 -1.06 3.44 26.87
C HIS A 46 -2.14 2.35 26.95
N ASP A 47 -1.79 1.11 26.59
CA ASP A 47 -2.56 -0.08 26.95
C ASP A 47 -2.10 -0.58 28.33
N THR A 48 -2.97 -0.46 29.33
CA THR A 48 -2.67 -0.83 30.71
C THR A 48 -2.32 -2.31 30.92
N LEU A 49 -2.60 -3.16 29.92
CA LEU A 49 -2.30 -4.60 29.96
C LEU A 49 -0.98 -4.94 29.24
N LYS A 50 -0.31 -3.96 28.66
CA LYS A 50 0.87 -4.15 27.81
C LYS A 50 2.04 -3.27 28.26
N ASN A 51 3.24 -3.66 27.83
CA ASN A 51 4.47 -2.91 28.07
C ASN A 51 4.82 -2.07 26.82
N ASP A 52 4.02 -1.06 26.56
CA ASP A 52 4.12 -0.15 25.41
C ASP A 52 4.71 1.23 25.77
N TYR A 53 5.29 1.37 26.96
CA TYR A 53 5.76 2.64 27.51
C TYR A 53 6.73 3.40 26.59
N GLU A 54 7.49 2.72 25.73
CA GLU A 54 8.38 3.36 24.77
C GLU A 54 7.63 4.17 23.69
N PHE A 55 6.36 3.86 23.48
CA PHE A 55 5.51 4.45 22.43
C PHE A 55 4.53 5.49 22.99
N LEU A 56 4.92 6.16 24.06
CA LEU A 56 4.15 7.24 24.66
C LEU A 56 4.80 8.61 24.41
N PRO A 57 4.02 9.70 24.47
CA PRO A 57 4.52 11.07 24.26
C PRO A 57 5.65 11.47 25.20
N ASP A 58 5.60 11.01 26.46
CA ASP A 58 6.57 11.34 27.51
C ASP A 58 7.78 10.38 27.55
N ALA A 59 7.78 9.34 26.70
CA ALA A 59 8.89 8.41 26.59
C ALA A 59 10.07 8.98 25.79
N THR A 60 11.21 8.30 25.83
CA THR A 60 12.44 8.72 25.12
C THR A 60 12.21 8.91 23.60
N ARG A 61 11.31 8.14 23.00
CA ARG A 61 10.96 8.28 21.58
C ARG A 61 10.08 9.50 21.29
N HIS A 62 9.49 10.10 22.31
CA HIS A 62 8.49 11.16 22.17
C HIS A 62 7.44 10.80 21.11
N TRP A 63 6.89 9.58 21.24
CA TRP A 63 5.95 9.04 20.29
C TRP A 63 4.58 9.67 20.51
N ASN A 64 4.21 10.58 19.64
CA ASN A 64 2.97 11.35 19.73
C ASN A 64 2.05 11.11 18.53
N TYR A 65 0.84 11.63 18.59
CA TYR A 65 -0.17 11.47 17.57
C TYR A 65 0.29 11.91 16.17
N SER A 66 1.08 12.98 16.07
CA SER A 66 1.59 13.45 14.76
C SER A 66 2.56 12.44 14.13
N LYS A 67 3.46 11.86 14.93
CA LYS A 67 4.38 10.81 14.47
C LYS A 67 3.61 9.54 14.07
N TYR A 68 2.62 9.16 14.87
CA TYR A 68 1.73 8.04 14.59
C TYR A 68 1.01 8.23 13.24
N ARG A 69 0.35 9.37 13.04
CA ARG A 69 -0.34 9.69 11.78
C ARG A 69 0.60 9.64 10.58
N LYS A 70 1.77 10.25 10.70
CA LYS A 70 2.79 10.21 9.64
C LYS A 70 3.22 8.79 9.30
N LYS A 71 3.34 7.92 10.30
CA LYS A 71 3.69 6.52 10.10
C LYS A 71 2.58 5.76 9.38
N LEU A 72 1.32 5.93 9.76
CA LEU A 72 0.17 5.37 9.04
C LEU A 72 0.18 5.77 7.57
N ASP A 73 0.38 7.06 7.27
CA ASP A 73 0.42 7.57 5.91
C ASP A 73 1.59 6.99 5.10
N ASN A 74 2.74 6.80 5.73
CA ASN A 74 3.90 6.20 5.06
C ASN A 74 3.65 4.71 4.75
N ILE A 75 3.10 3.94 5.68
CA ILE A 75 2.74 2.54 5.47
C ILE A 75 1.72 2.41 4.34
N ALA A 76 0.69 3.24 4.36
CA ALA A 76 -0.32 3.27 3.30
C ALA A 76 0.30 3.52 1.91
N ARG A 77 1.21 4.49 1.81
CA ARG A 77 1.93 4.79 0.55
C ARG A 77 2.77 3.63 0.07
N VAL A 78 3.48 2.94 0.97
CA VAL A 78 4.28 1.75 0.62
C VAL A 78 3.38 0.66 0.06
N ILE A 79 2.27 0.36 0.71
CA ILE A 79 1.31 -0.67 0.26
C ILE A 79 0.75 -0.31 -1.12
N ILE A 80 0.31 0.93 -1.32
CA ILE A 80 -0.21 1.39 -2.61
C ILE A 80 0.87 1.31 -3.70
N ALA A 81 2.09 1.76 -3.41
CA ALA A 81 3.19 1.74 -4.37
C ALA A 81 3.58 0.32 -4.82
N THR A 82 3.51 -0.66 -3.91
CA THR A 82 3.77 -2.08 -4.26
C THR A 82 2.67 -2.66 -5.15
N GLY A 83 1.47 -2.11 -5.11
CA GLY A 83 0.36 -2.51 -5.98
C GLY A 83 0.48 -2.01 -7.42
N GLY A 84 1.12 -0.87 -7.64
CA GLY A 84 1.13 -0.21 -8.95
C GLY A 84 -0.25 0.38 -9.29
N TRP A 85 -0.86 -0.07 -10.38
CA TRP A 85 -2.19 0.41 -10.82
C TRP A 85 -3.36 -0.10 -9.97
N THR A 86 -3.20 -1.25 -9.33
CA THR A 86 -4.22 -1.84 -8.46
C THR A 86 -3.59 -2.20 -7.12
N PRO A 87 -4.29 -1.97 -5.99
CA PRO A 87 -3.80 -2.40 -4.68
C PRO A 87 -3.46 -3.89 -4.66
N PRO A 88 -2.48 -4.34 -3.83
CA PRO A 88 -2.23 -5.75 -3.62
C PRO A 88 -3.50 -6.49 -3.17
N ALA A 89 -3.70 -7.72 -3.64
CA ALA A 89 -4.87 -8.50 -3.26
C ALA A 89 -4.83 -8.97 -1.80
N LEU A 90 -3.62 -9.12 -1.26
CA LEU A 90 -3.39 -9.56 0.12
C LEU A 90 -2.17 -8.84 0.70
N VAL A 91 -2.28 -8.34 1.94
CA VAL A 91 -1.16 -7.68 2.64
C VAL A 91 -1.04 -8.23 4.05
N ALA A 92 0.06 -8.94 4.32
CA ALA A 92 0.41 -9.39 5.66
C ALA A 92 1.29 -8.34 6.35
N LEU A 93 0.84 -7.83 7.49
CA LEU A 93 1.57 -6.86 8.31
C LEU A 93 2.06 -7.53 9.59
N CYS A 94 3.32 -7.30 9.93
CA CYS A 94 3.90 -7.71 11.21
C CYS A 94 4.19 -6.48 12.07
N GLU A 95 4.16 -6.66 13.38
CA GLU A 95 4.42 -5.63 14.40
C GLU A 95 3.35 -4.51 14.43
N VAL A 96 2.10 -4.93 14.40
CA VAL A 96 0.93 -4.06 14.57
C VAL A 96 0.42 -4.20 16.00
N GLU A 97 0.05 -3.11 16.65
CA GLU A 97 -0.34 -3.13 18.05
C GLU A 97 -1.74 -3.69 18.29
N ASN A 98 -2.77 -3.10 17.69
CA ASN A 98 -4.15 -3.41 18.05
C ASN A 98 -5.16 -3.12 16.94
N ASP A 99 -6.43 -3.47 17.18
CA ASP A 99 -7.55 -3.24 16.25
C ASP A 99 -7.75 -1.75 15.92
N SER A 100 -7.53 -0.85 16.89
CA SER A 100 -7.67 0.59 16.67
C SER A 100 -6.67 1.09 15.62
N VAL A 101 -5.44 0.61 15.70
CA VAL A 101 -4.37 0.92 14.73
C VAL A 101 -4.71 0.41 13.34
N MET A 102 -5.25 -0.81 13.23
CA MET A 102 -5.67 -1.38 11.95
C MET A 102 -6.86 -0.64 11.35
N ARG A 103 -7.82 -0.24 12.17
CA ARG A 103 -8.94 0.60 11.74
C ARG A 103 -8.46 1.96 11.25
N ASP A 104 -7.52 2.58 11.95
CA ASP A 104 -6.95 3.86 11.55
C ASP A 104 -6.19 3.74 10.23
N LEU A 105 -5.42 2.67 10.04
CA LEU A 105 -4.69 2.41 8.80
C LEU A 105 -5.65 2.20 7.63
N THR A 106 -6.69 1.40 7.80
CA THR A 106 -7.59 1.04 6.69
C THR A 106 -8.64 2.11 6.37
N ARG A 107 -9.08 2.90 7.35
CA ARG A 107 -10.19 3.84 7.19
C ARG A 107 -9.78 5.31 7.16
N TYR A 108 -8.64 5.66 7.79
CA TYR A 108 -8.23 7.04 7.98
C TYR A 108 -6.86 7.35 7.36
N SER A 109 -6.34 6.47 6.50
CA SER A 109 -5.20 6.71 5.63
C SER A 109 -5.61 6.65 4.14
N ALA A 110 -4.64 6.75 3.24
CA ALA A 110 -4.87 6.58 1.80
C ALA A 110 -5.38 5.18 1.42
N LEU A 111 -5.24 4.16 2.28
CA LEU A 111 -5.79 2.82 2.05
C LEU A 111 -7.32 2.77 2.10
N ARG A 112 -7.98 3.80 2.56
CA ARG A 112 -9.45 3.88 2.57
C ARG A 112 -10.06 3.61 1.20
N GLU A 113 -9.44 4.08 0.14
CA GLU A 113 -9.92 3.90 -1.23
C GLU A 113 -9.77 2.47 -1.76
N ALA A 114 -8.92 1.66 -1.10
CA ALA A 114 -8.72 0.25 -1.46
C ALA A 114 -9.74 -0.70 -0.80
N ASP A 115 -10.57 -0.18 0.11
CA ASP A 115 -11.64 -0.91 0.83
C ASP A 115 -11.19 -2.23 1.46
N TYR A 116 -9.98 -2.26 2.02
CA TYR A 116 -9.47 -3.46 2.70
C TYR A 116 -10.30 -3.81 3.92
N ARG A 117 -10.66 -5.08 4.02
CA ARG A 117 -11.01 -5.75 5.29
C ARG A 117 -9.74 -6.31 5.92
N TYR A 118 -9.76 -6.54 7.22
CA TYR A 118 -8.62 -7.16 7.88
C TYR A 118 -9.04 -8.16 8.95
N VAL A 119 -8.14 -9.06 9.24
CA VAL A 119 -8.14 -9.92 10.42
C VAL A 119 -6.80 -9.75 11.13
N MET A 120 -6.76 -9.90 12.44
CA MET A 120 -5.51 -9.84 13.19
C MET A 120 -5.46 -10.88 14.29
N THR A 121 -4.26 -11.23 14.70
CA THR A 121 -4.00 -12.15 15.81
C THR A 121 -4.20 -11.44 17.16
N GLN A 122 -4.15 -12.24 18.21
CA GLN A 122 -4.05 -11.81 19.60
C GLN A 122 -2.85 -12.56 20.19
N SER A 123 -1.66 -12.00 20.06
CA SER A 123 -0.44 -12.68 20.49
C SER A 123 -0.20 -12.53 22.01
N PRO A 124 0.55 -13.44 22.62
CA PRO A 124 0.97 -13.30 24.01
C PRO A 124 2.15 -12.33 24.20
N ASP A 125 2.53 -11.59 23.17
CA ASP A 125 3.64 -10.62 23.26
C ASP A 125 3.35 -9.57 24.32
N LYS A 126 4.32 -9.36 25.21
CA LYS A 126 4.17 -8.44 26.34
C LYS A 126 4.09 -6.97 25.93
N ARG A 127 4.64 -6.63 24.79
CA ARG A 127 4.57 -5.26 24.22
C ARG A 127 3.24 -5.00 23.53
N GLY A 128 2.54 -6.07 23.14
CA GLY A 128 1.26 -6.00 22.43
C GLY A 128 1.39 -5.99 20.92
N ILE A 129 2.47 -6.56 20.34
CA ILE A 129 2.59 -6.65 18.88
C ILE A 129 1.97 -7.93 18.33
N ASP A 130 1.27 -7.75 17.24
CA ASP A 130 0.49 -8.75 16.53
C ASP A 130 0.80 -8.80 15.02
N VAL A 131 0.16 -9.72 14.35
CA VAL A 131 0.15 -9.85 12.89
C VAL A 131 -1.26 -9.56 12.38
N ALA A 132 -1.36 -8.79 11.32
CA ALA A 132 -2.62 -8.53 10.64
C ALA A 132 -2.55 -8.93 9.16
N LEU A 133 -3.69 -9.31 8.61
CA LEU A 133 -3.87 -9.63 7.20
C LEU A 133 -5.00 -8.76 6.64
N LEU A 134 -4.68 -7.96 5.63
CA LEU A 134 -5.61 -7.15 4.85
C LEU A 134 -5.94 -7.85 3.54
#